data_bd82246873efcc44f08b5e9bbe8524cf
#
_entry.id   bd82246873efcc44f08b5e9bbe8524cf
#
_cell.length_a   1.000
_cell.length_b   1.000
_cell.length_c   1.000
_cell.angle_alpha   90.00
_cell.angle_beta   90.00
_cell.angle_gamma   90.00
#
_symmetry.space_group_name_H-M   'P 1'
#
loop_
_entity.id
_entity.type
_entity.pdbx_description
1 polymer ?
#
loop_
_entity_poly.entity_id
_entity_poly.type
_entity_poly.pdbx_seq_one_letter_code
_entity_poly.pdbx_strand_id
1 'polypeptide(L)'
;DEDVATEMFVINSHDYVMFFTDLGRVYRLKCYEVPEGSRTGRGMNIANLLPLAPGEKVTSMIRVPQFEEGKYLVMVTRNGVIKRTALEAYNTARKGGLIALTLDEGDVLSWVKMTDGNSELIVATKKGMAIHFAETDVREMGRTARGVKAITLREGDCVVGMSRVRENGLVLTVSETGYGRLSPVSDYRMQSRGGKGIINYHTEKYGEVAAIRTVDL
;
A
#
# COMPACT_ATOMS: atom_id res chain seq x y z
N ASP A 1 -10.24 -6.50 1.42
CA ASP A 1 -11.30 -5.79 2.13
C ASP A 1 -11.80 -6.57 3.36
N GLU A 2 -12.03 -7.88 3.25
CA GLU A 2 -12.41 -8.71 4.40
C GLU A 2 -11.34 -8.74 5.48
N ASP A 3 -10.06 -8.80 5.08
CA ASP A 3 -8.94 -8.82 6.02
C ASP A 3 -8.86 -7.53 6.83
N VAL A 4 -9.12 -6.39 6.22
CA VAL A 4 -9.12 -5.10 6.89
C VAL A 4 -10.27 -5.03 7.90
N ALA A 5 -11.46 -5.47 7.52
CA ALA A 5 -12.61 -5.50 8.41
C ALA A 5 -12.37 -6.42 9.60
N THR A 6 -11.75 -7.59 9.37
CA THR A 6 -11.40 -8.55 10.42
C THR A 6 -10.36 -7.96 11.37
N GLU A 7 -9.35 -7.29 10.85
CA GLU A 7 -8.34 -6.62 11.69
C GLU A 7 -8.95 -5.53 12.55
N MET A 8 -9.84 -4.71 12.02
CA MET A 8 -10.52 -3.68 12.78
C MET A 8 -11.39 -4.26 13.89
N PHE A 9 -11.97 -5.44 13.70
CA PHE A 9 -12.82 -6.08 14.70
C PHE A 9 -12.05 -6.50 15.96
N VAL A 10 -10.79 -6.91 15.84
CA VAL A 10 -9.97 -7.39 16.97
C VAL A 10 -9.10 -6.34 17.63
N ILE A 11 -9.09 -5.10 17.12
CA ILE A 11 -8.24 -4.03 17.67
C ILE A 11 -8.88 -3.37 18.89
N ASN A 12 -8.04 -2.76 19.73
CA ASN A 12 -8.47 -1.97 20.87
C ASN A 12 -9.23 -0.72 20.36
N SER A 13 -10.35 -0.39 20.99
CA SER A 13 -11.16 0.76 20.61
C SER A 13 -10.43 2.10 20.70
N HIS A 14 -9.34 2.19 21.46
CA HIS A 14 -8.51 3.39 21.56
C HIS A 14 -7.42 3.48 20.52
N ASP A 15 -7.22 2.44 19.72
CA ASP A 15 -6.27 2.47 18.61
C ASP A 15 -6.71 3.49 17.55
N TYR A 16 -5.75 3.99 16.81
CA TYR A 16 -6.03 4.84 15.66
C TYR A 16 -6.21 4.00 14.40
N VAL A 17 -7.03 4.51 13.50
CA VAL A 17 -7.13 4.01 12.13
C VAL A 17 -6.84 5.17 11.21
N MET A 18 -5.89 4.98 10.29
CA MET A 18 -5.52 5.95 9.29
C MET A 18 -6.10 5.54 7.94
N PHE A 19 -6.80 6.46 7.30
CA PHE A 19 -7.43 6.25 6.00
C PHE A 19 -6.68 7.09 4.98
N PHE A 20 -6.07 6.42 4.02
CA PHE A 20 -5.34 7.07 2.93
C PHE A 20 -6.21 7.11 1.70
N THR A 21 -6.16 8.23 0.97
CA THR A 21 -7.00 8.41 -0.21
C THR A 21 -6.17 8.46 -1.49
N ASP A 22 -6.84 8.28 -2.61
CA ASP A 22 -6.25 8.36 -3.94
C ASP A 22 -5.64 9.73 -4.25
N LEU A 23 -6.12 10.78 -3.57
CA LEU A 23 -5.57 12.14 -3.70
C LEU A 23 -4.31 12.37 -2.87
N GLY A 24 -3.79 11.33 -2.19
CA GLY A 24 -2.60 11.46 -1.36
C GLY A 24 -2.83 12.15 -0.04
N ARG A 25 -4.03 12.06 0.50
CA ARG A 25 -4.38 12.61 1.81
C ARG A 25 -4.59 11.51 2.82
N VAL A 26 -4.46 11.85 4.09
CA VAL A 26 -4.70 10.93 5.19
C VAL A 26 -5.66 11.55 6.22
N TYR A 27 -6.57 10.72 6.69
CA TYR A 27 -7.56 11.04 7.74
C TYR A 27 -7.34 10.06 8.88
N ARG A 28 -7.46 10.53 10.11
CA ARG A 28 -7.24 9.70 11.29
C ARG A 28 -8.47 9.72 12.19
N LEU A 29 -8.92 8.53 12.55
CA LEU A 29 -9.97 8.34 13.54
C LEU A 29 -9.48 7.41 14.63
N LYS A 30 -10.02 7.57 15.83
CA LYS A 30 -9.91 6.51 16.83
C LYS A 30 -10.87 5.40 16.47
N CYS A 31 -10.52 4.16 16.79
CA CYS A 31 -11.34 3.01 16.43
C CYS A 31 -12.77 3.12 16.97
N TYR A 32 -12.96 3.68 18.19
CA TYR A 32 -14.29 3.85 18.75
C TYR A 32 -15.16 4.87 17.99
N GLU A 33 -14.54 5.76 17.20
CA GLU A 33 -15.26 6.72 16.36
C GLU A 33 -15.80 6.06 15.08
N VAL A 34 -15.36 4.84 14.76
CA VAL A 34 -15.82 4.10 13.61
C VAL A 34 -17.02 3.25 14.03
N PRO A 35 -18.22 3.48 13.47
CA PRO A 35 -19.41 2.72 13.84
C PRO A 35 -19.23 1.22 13.59
N GLU A 36 -19.87 0.42 14.43
CA GLU A 36 -19.75 -1.02 14.42
C GLU A 36 -20.09 -1.64 13.05
N GLY A 37 -21.09 -1.12 12.36
CA GLY A 37 -21.45 -1.55 11.03
C GLY A 37 -20.36 -1.31 9.99
N SER A 38 -19.54 -0.29 10.16
CA SER A 38 -18.39 -0.02 9.28
C SER A 38 -17.22 -0.93 9.59
N ARG A 39 -17.12 -1.41 10.84
CA ARG A 39 -16.05 -2.32 11.24
C ARG A 39 -16.27 -3.75 10.77
N THR A 40 -17.51 -4.13 10.56
CA THR A 40 -17.88 -5.52 10.22
C THR A 40 -18.25 -5.71 8.76
N GLY A 41 -18.20 -4.69 7.93
CA GLY A 41 -18.27 -4.96 6.52
C GLY A 41 -19.11 -4.10 5.65
N ARG A 42 -20.07 -4.64 5.05
CA ARG A 42 -20.64 -4.30 3.76
C ARG A 42 -21.78 -3.30 3.80
N GLY A 43 -21.97 -2.48 4.62
CA GLY A 43 -23.18 -1.69 4.57
C GLY A 43 -22.98 -0.22 4.80
N MET A 44 -21.82 0.14 5.31
CA MET A 44 -21.56 1.54 5.59
C MET A 44 -20.34 2.00 4.85
N ASN A 45 -20.55 2.98 4.02
CA ASN A 45 -19.47 3.61 3.31
C ASN A 45 -18.64 4.44 4.28
N ILE A 46 -17.39 4.05 4.50
CA ILE A 46 -16.43 4.78 5.35
C ILE A 46 -16.29 6.23 4.86
N ALA A 47 -16.50 6.49 3.57
CA ALA A 47 -16.49 7.84 3.01
C ALA A 47 -17.49 8.78 3.70
N ASN A 48 -18.56 8.25 4.29
CA ASN A 48 -19.54 9.07 5.02
C ASN A 48 -19.02 9.52 6.39
N LEU A 49 -17.97 8.91 6.90
CA LEU A 49 -17.36 9.27 8.18
C LEU A 49 -16.27 10.32 8.04
N LEU A 50 -15.80 10.55 6.83
CA LEU A 50 -14.65 11.40 6.54
C LEU A 50 -15.07 12.58 5.67
N PRO A 51 -14.49 13.77 5.89
CA PRO A 51 -14.80 14.93 5.06
C PRO A 51 -14.05 14.88 3.74
N LEU A 52 -14.34 13.88 2.93
CA LEU A 52 -13.69 13.66 1.64
C LEU A 52 -14.15 14.69 0.61
N ALA A 53 -13.26 15.04 -0.30
CA ALA A 53 -13.62 15.85 -1.47
C ALA A 53 -14.50 15.04 -2.44
N PRO A 54 -15.26 15.70 -3.33
CA PRO A 54 -16.01 14.97 -4.35
C PRO A 54 -15.10 14.09 -5.19
N GLY A 55 -15.45 12.80 -5.30
CA GLY A 55 -14.66 11.82 -6.06
C GLY A 55 -13.44 11.26 -5.36
N GLU A 56 -13.09 11.77 -4.19
CA GLU A 56 -11.99 11.24 -3.38
C GLU A 56 -12.37 9.88 -2.81
N LYS A 57 -11.46 8.89 -2.89
CA LYS A 57 -11.72 7.52 -2.45
C LYS A 57 -10.64 7.04 -1.49
N VAL A 58 -11.05 6.32 -0.46
CA VAL A 58 -10.12 5.63 0.43
C VAL A 58 -9.52 4.43 -0.32
N THR A 59 -8.21 4.41 -0.42
CA THR A 59 -7.49 3.34 -1.12
C THR A 59 -6.71 2.43 -0.16
N SER A 60 -6.46 2.88 1.07
CA SER A 60 -5.73 2.07 2.04
C SER A 60 -6.13 2.45 3.47
N MET A 61 -6.09 1.47 4.37
CA MET A 61 -6.38 1.66 5.78
C MET A 61 -5.26 1.03 6.59
N ILE A 62 -4.78 1.75 7.61
CA ILE A 62 -3.71 1.27 8.49
C ILE A 62 -4.16 1.43 9.93
N ARG A 63 -4.10 0.32 10.68
CA ARG A 63 -4.27 0.33 12.11
C ARG A 63 -2.99 0.83 12.77
N VAL A 64 -3.11 1.78 13.69
CA VAL A 64 -1.98 2.34 14.43
C VAL A 64 -2.31 2.31 15.91
N PRO A 65 -1.84 1.28 16.66
CA PRO A 65 -2.04 1.22 18.10
C PRO A 65 -1.44 2.44 18.79
N GLN A 66 -0.23 2.82 18.38
CA GLN A 66 0.43 4.03 18.85
C GLN A 66 1.49 4.45 17.83
N PHE A 67 1.86 5.73 17.86
CA PHE A 67 2.87 6.27 16.96
C PHE A 67 4.27 5.99 17.51
N GLU A 68 4.74 4.76 17.33
CA GLU A 68 6.02 4.28 17.83
C GLU A 68 7.20 4.79 16.99
N GLU A 69 8.34 5.01 17.66
CA GLU A 69 9.60 5.19 16.96
C GLU A 69 10.00 3.88 16.25
N GLY A 70 10.76 4.00 15.17
CA GLY A 70 11.22 2.86 14.42
C GLY A 70 10.18 2.24 13.49
N LYS A 71 9.01 2.83 13.40
CA LYS A 71 7.96 2.43 12.45
C LYS A 71 7.89 3.45 11.32
N TYR A 72 7.59 2.94 10.14
CA TYR A 72 7.51 3.74 8.91
C TYR A 72 6.23 3.43 8.16
N LEU A 73 5.80 4.38 7.35
CA LEU A 73 4.78 4.15 6.34
C LEU A 73 5.45 4.19 4.98
N VAL A 74 5.29 3.11 4.24
CA VAL A 74 5.74 3.00 2.85
C VAL A 74 4.52 3.16 1.96
N MET A 75 4.60 4.09 1.02
CA MET A 75 3.51 4.44 0.13
C MET A 75 3.94 4.24 -1.31
N VAL A 76 3.09 3.62 -2.10
CA VAL A 76 3.35 3.38 -3.52
C VAL A 76 2.19 3.90 -4.34
N THR A 77 2.52 4.62 -5.41
CA THR A 77 1.54 5.17 -6.32
C THR A 77 1.36 4.29 -7.54
N ARG A 78 0.26 4.51 -8.24
CA ARG A 78 -0.05 3.79 -9.49
C ARG A 78 1.05 3.94 -10.55
N ASN A 79 1.66 5.11 -10.63
CA ASN A 79 2.71 5.38 -11.62
C ASN A 79 4.11 4.97 -11.16
N GLY A 80 4.23 4.23 -10.06
CA GLY A 80 5.49 3.62 -9.65
C GLY A 80 6.40 4.50 -8.81
N VAL A 81 5.84 5.48 -8.11
CA VAL A 81 6.57 6.29 -7.14
C VAL A 81 6.43 5.65 -5.76
N ILE A 82 7.50 5.66 -5.00
CA ILE A 82 7.53 5.14 -3.62
C ILE A 82 8.07 6.21 -2.67
N LYS A 83 7.48 6.24 -1.48
CA LYS A 83 7.90 7.13 -0.41
C LYS A 83 7.95 6.37 0.90
N ARG A 84 8.96 6.64 1.72
CA ARG A 84 9.09 6.08 3.07
C ARG A 84 9.21 7.23 4.07
N THR A 85 8.29 7.28 5.01
CA THR A 85 8.22 8.36 6.01
C THR A 85 8.04 7.75 7.40
N ALA A 86 8.73 8.31 8.40
CA ALA A 86 8.53 7.88 9.77
C ALA A 86 7.07 8.02 10.19
N LEU A 87 6.53 7.01 10.86
CA LEU A 87 5.15 7.03 11.35
C LEU A 87 4.86 8.26 12.19
N GLU A 88 5.82 8.65 13.02
CA GLU A 88 5.73 9.83 13.90
C GLU A 88 5.40 11.13 13.15
N ALA A 89 5.83 11.24 11.89
CA ALA A 89 5.55 12.43 11.08
C ALA A 89 4.05 12.64 10.82
N TYR A 90 3.24 11.61 11.03
CA TYR A 90 1.78 11.66 10.87
C TYR A 90 1.04 11.87 12.19
N ASN A 91 1.76 11.92 13.30
CA ASN A 91 1.19 12.19 14.61
C ASN A 91 1.05 13.70 14.83
N THR A 92 0.05 14.29 14.22
CA THR A 92 -0.20 15.72 14.24
C THR A 92 -1.51 16.03 14.96
N ALA A 93 -1.68 17.27 15.38
CA ALA A 93 -2.92 17.71 16.02
C ALA A 93 -4.10 17.73 15.03
N ARG A 94 -3.82 18.00 13.75
CA ARG A 94 -4.83 17.96 12.69
C ARG A 94 -5.13 16.51 12.31
N LYS A 95 -6.39 16.12 12.39
CA LYS A 95 -6.81 14.73 12.20
C LYS A 95 -7.31 14.40 10.81
N GLY A 96 -7.60 15.38 9.99
CA GLY A 96 -8.21 15.14 8.70
C GLY A 96 -7.64 15.96 7.58
N GLY A 97 -7.53 15.33 6.39
CA GLY A 97 -7.10 15.99 5.18
C GLY A 97 -5.64 16.40 5.15
N LEU A 98 -4.78 15.74 5.93
CA LEU A 98 -3.34 15.96 5.86
C LEU A 98 -2.79 15.45 4.53
N ILE A 99 -1.79 16.16 4.00
CA ILE A 99 -1.03 15.66 2.87
C ILE A 99 -0.20 14.46 3.35
N ALA A 100 -0.47 13.29 2.79
CA ALA A 100 0.30 12.08 3.08
C ALA A 100 1.56 12.01 2.23
N LEU A 101 1.47 12.45 0.99
CA LEU A 101 2.59 12.68 0.07
C LEU A 101 2.12 13.68 -0.99
N THR A 102 3.07 14.29 -1.67
CA THR A 102 2.76 15.15 -2.82
C THR A 102 2.75 14.28 -4.08
N LEU A 103 1.58 14.15 -4.70
CA LEU A 103 1.43 13.37 -5.92
C LEU A 103 1.84 14.17 -7.16
N ASP A 104 2.41 13.47 -8.14
CA ASP A 104 2.56 14.02 -9.48
C ASP A 104 1.20 14.16 -10.15
N GLU A 105 1.11 15.05 -11.10
CA GLU A 105 -0.12 15.24 -11.88
C GLU A 105 -0.55 13.92 -12.54
N GLY A 106 -1.81 13.56 -12.37
CA GLY A 106 -2.37 12.35 -12.94
C GLY A 106 -2.06 11.05 -12.20
N ASP A 107 -1.28 11.12 -11.13
CA ASP A 107 -0.99 9.94 -10.32
C ASP A 107 -1.98 9.80 -9.16
N VAL A 108 -2.05 8.58 -8.60
CA VAL A 108 -2.90 8.29 -7.45
C VAL A 108 -2.13 7.46 -6.43
N LEU A 109 -2.37 7.72 -5.15
CA LEU A 109 -1.87 6.88 -4.07
C LEU A 109 -2.74 5.63 -3.96
N SER A 110 -2.14 4.46 -4.00
CA SER A 110 -2.89 3.20 -4.03
C SER A 110 -2.54 2.23 -2.91
N TRP A 111 -1.30 2.19 -2.46
CA TRP A 111 -0.87 1.23 -1.43
C TRP A 111 -0.08 1.91 -0.34
N VAL A 112 -0.41 1.57 0.89
CA VAL A 112 0.33 2.01 2.08
C VAL A 112 0.51 0.80 2.99
N LYS A 113 1.74 0.60 3.46
CA LYS A 113 2.08 -0.45 4.43
C LYS A 113 2.91 0.12 5.55
N MET A 114 2.67 -0.35 6.76
CA MET A 114 3.54 -0.05 7.89
C MET A 114 4.71 -1.02 7.89
N THR A 115 5.91 -0.49 8.10
CA THR A 115 7.14 -1.27 8.13
C THR A 115 7.96 -0.97 9.38
N ASP A 116 8.97 -1.77 9.62
CA ASP A 116 9.85 -1.64 10.79
C ASP A 116 11.24 -1.07 10.46
N GLY A 117 11.44 -0.62 9.24
CA GLY A 117 12.74 -0.11 8.78
C GLY A 117 13.62 -1.16 8.10
N ASN A 118 13.29 -2.44 8.24
CA ASN A 118 14.09 -3.55 7.72
C ASN A 118 13.30 -4.50 6.82
N SER A 119 12.16 -4.06 6.34
CA SER A 119 11.31 -4.90 5.49
C SER A 119 11.83 -4.95 4.06
N GLU A 120 11.46 -6.02 3.37
CA GLU A 120 11.63 -6.15 1.94
C GLU A 120 10.29 -5.99 1.26
N LEU A 121 10.31 -5.43 0.05
CA LEU A 121 9.11 -5.08 -0.68
C LEU A 121 9.14 -5.67 -2.08
N ILE A 122 7.96 -6.08 -2.56
CA ILE A 122 7.75 -6.40 -3.97
C ILE A 122 6.70 -5.44 -4.52
N VAL A 123 7.03 -4.83 -5.67
CA VAL A 123 6.11 -4.00 -6.42
C VAL A 123 5.88 -4.67 -7.77
N ALA A 124 4.62 -4.86 -8.13
CA ALA A 124 4.26 -5.58 -9.36
C ALA A 124 3.37 -4.73 -10.26
N THR A 125 3.48 -4.97 -11.56
CA THR A 125 2.80 -4.19 -12.57
C THR A 125 1.74 -4.98 -13.33
N LYS A 126 0.82 -4.25 -13.94
CA LYS A 126 -0.27 -4.79 -14.75
C LYS A 126 0.25 -5.63 -15.94
N LYS A 127 1.32 -5.19 -16.57
CA LYS A 127 1.93 -5.90 -17.71
C LYS A 127 2.90 -7.01 -17.30
N GLY A 128 2.92 -7.39 -16.02
CA GLY A 128 3.59 -8.60 -15.57
C GLY A 128 5.03 -8.45 -15.13
N MET A 129 5.48 -7.25 -14.82
CA MET A 129 6.81 -7.02 -14.24
C MET A 129 6.72 -6.95 -12.72
N ALA A 130 7.80 -7.28 -12.04
CA ALA A 130 7.91 -7.11 -10.59
C ALA A 130 9.34 -6.79 -10.19
N ILE A 131 9.48 -6.01 -9.12
CA ILE A 131 10.77 -5.65 -8.56
C ILE A 131 10.77 -5.91 -7.06
N HIS A 132 11.84 -6.54 -6.56
CA HIS A 132 12.03 -6.89 -5.16
C HIS A 132 13.23 -6.12 -4.62
N PHE A 133 13.03 -5.31 -3.59
CA PHE A 133 14.08 -4.50 -3.02
C PHE A 133 13.87 -4.29 -1.51
N ALA A 134 14.96 -3.89 -0.83
CA ALA A 134 14.89 -3.55 0.58
C ALA A 134 14.28 -2.17 0.78
N GLU A 135 13.44 -2.01 1.81
CA GLU A 135 12.87 -0.68 2.09
C GLU A 135 13.95 0.37 2.37
N THR A 136 15.11 -0.05 2.84
CA THR A 136 16.24 0.87 3.10
C THR A 136 16.80 1.48 1.82
N ASP A 137 16.50 0.94 0.66
CA ASP A 137 16.86 1.57 -0.63
C ASP A 137 16.07 2.87 -0.84
N VAL A 138 14.97 3.02 -0.14
CA VAL A 138 14.17 4.25 -0.14
C VAL A 138 14.57 5.05 1.08
N ARG A 139 15.22 6.20 0.88
CA ARG A 139 15.61 7.06 2.00
C ARG A 139 14.36 7.55 2.74
N GLU A 140 14.48 7.74 4.03
CA GLU A 140 13.44 8.36 4.83
C GLU A 140 13.22 9.81 4.38
N MET A 141 11.95 10.18 4.21
CA MET A 141 11.55 11.50 3.74
C MET A 141 10.48 12.10 4.64
N GLY A 142 10.35 13.41 4.59
CA GLY A 142 9.28 14.12 5.31
C GLY A 142 7.89 13.78 4.77
N ARG A 143 6.88 14.11 5.56
CA ARG A 143 5.47 13.77 5.28
C ARG A 143 4.98 14.29 3.92
N THR A 144 5.39 15.48 3.53
CA THR A 144 4.91 16.11 2.29
C THR A 144 5.78 15.83 1.07
N ALA A 145 6.82 15.02 1.21
CA ALA A 145 7.70 14.71 0.09
C ALA A 145 6.95 13.95 -1.01
N ARG A 146 7.45 14.10 -2.24
CA ARG A 146 6.91 13.44 -3.43
C ARG A 146 7.27 11.96 -3.49
N GLY A 147 8.47 11.60 -3.08
CA GLY A 147 8.99 10.25 -3.21
C GLY A 147 9.96 10.08 -4.38
N VAL A 148 10.35 8.84 -4.61
CA VAL A 148 11.31 8.44 -5.62
C VAL A 148 10.75 7.29 -6.44
N LYS A 149 11.41 6.96 -7.55
CA LYS A 149 10.97 5.87 -8.42
C LYS A 149 11.12 4.52 -7.74
N ALA A 150 10.04 3.75 -7.66
CA ALA A 150 10.06 2.37 -7.19
C ALA A 150 10.45 1.42 -8.31
N ILE A 151 9.86 1.60 -9.48
CA ILE A 151 10.03 0.76 -10.65
C ILE A 151 9.94 1.62 -11.90
N THR A 152 10.74 1.29 -12.91
CA THR A 152 10.63 1.92 -14.23
C THR A 152 9.56 1.18 -15.02
N LEU A 153 8.44 1.84 -15.27
CA LEU A 153 7.31 1.26 -15.97
C LEU A 153 7.54 1.27 -17.48
N ARG A 154 7.03 0.23 -18.15
CA ARG A 154 6.90 0.20 -19.59
C ARG A 154 5.78 1.16 -20.02
N GLU A 155 5.80 1.55 -21.29
CA GLU A 155 4.73 2.38 -21.85
C GLU A 155 3.36 1.73 -21.64
N GLY A 156 2.42 2.49 -21.12
CA GLY A 156 1.06 2.02 -20.83
C GLY A 156 0.92 1.08 -19.65
N ASP A 157 1.98 0.84 -18.90
CA ASP A 157 1.94 0.00 -17.69
C ASP A 157 1.63 0.82 -16.44
N CYS A 158 1.20 0.14 -15.39
CA CYS A 158 0.99 0.74 -14.08
C CYS A 158 1.23 -0.30 -12.98
N VAL A 159 1.46 0.19 -11.77
CA VAL A 159 1.57 -0.68 -10.59
C VAL A 159 0.17 -1.20 -10.24
N VAL A 160 0.09 -2.48 -9.92
CA VAL A 160 -1.15 -3.13 -9.47
C VAL A 160 -1.05 -3.71 -8.07
N GLY A 161 0.12 -3.68 -7.46
CA GLY A 161 0.27 -4.14 -6.08
C GLY A 161 1.64 -3.87 -5.51
N MET A 162 1.66 -3.77 -4.20
CA MET A 162 2.87 -3.69 -3.40
C MET A 162 2.64 -4.54 -2.16
N SER A 163 3.61 -5.39 -1.84
CA SER A 163 3.53 -6.25 -0.66
C SER A 163 4.84 -6.25 0.11
N ARG A 164 4.72 -6.35 1.42
CA ARG A 164 5.86 -6.71 2.27
C ARG A 164 6.13 -8.19 2.09
N VAL A 165 7.38 -8.50 1.89
CA VAL A 165 7.82 -9.88 1.69
C VAL A 165 8.20 -10.47 3.03
N ARG A 166 7.83 -11.72 3.26
CA ARG A 166 8.26 -12.51 4.40
C ARG A 166 9.24 -13.58 3.94
N GLU A 167 10.25 -13.80 4.75
CA GLU A 167 11.19 -14.90 4.51
C GLU A 167 10.40 -16.22 4.39
N ASN A 168 10.72 -17.01 3.39
CA ASN A 168 10.03 -18.26 3.04
C ASN A 168 8.56 -18.11 2.65
N GLY A 169 8.10 -16.88 2.37
CA GLY A 169 6.75 -16.65 1.91
C GLY A 169 6.56 -16.98 0.43
N LEU A 170 5.30 -16.92 0.02
CA LEU A 170 4.89 -17.09 -1.38
C LEU A 170 4.26 -15.80 -1.88
N VAL A 171 4.40 -15.57 -3.18
CA VAL A 171 3.72 -14.48 -3.87
C VAL A 171 2.61 -15.07 -4.72
N LEU A 172 1.37 -14.67 -4.45
CA LEU A 172 0.23 -15.02 -5.29
C LEU A 172 0.01 -13.87 -6.29
N THR A 173 0.11 -14.19 -7.57
CA THR A 173 -0.21 -13.27 -8.66
C THR A 173 -1.52 -13.70 -9.28
N VAL A 174 -2.47 -12.77 -9.38
CA VAL A 174 -3.80 -13.02 -9.93
C VAL A 174 -3.99 -12.17 -11.18
N SER A 175 -4.43 -12.81 -12.28
CA SER A 175 -4.73 -12.10 -13.51
C SER A 175 -6.18 -11.62 -13.57
N GLU A 176 -6.46 -10.67 -14.47
CA GLU A 176 -7.80 -10.16 -14.71
C GLU A 176 -8.76 -11.24 -15.24
N THR A 177 -8.20 -12.29 -15.84
CA THR A 177 -8.98 -13.41 -16.38
C THR A 177 -9.22 -14.53 -15.37
N GLY A 178 -8.78 -14.37 -14.13
CA GLY A 178 -9.03 -15.30 -13.04
C GLY A 178 -7.96 -16.37 -12.83
N TYR A 179 -6.86 -16.36 -13.58
CA TYR A 179 -5.75 -17.28 -13.34
C TYR A 179 -4.89 -16.79 -12.16
N GLY A 180 -4.42 -17.73 -11.36
CA GLY A 180 -3.51 -17.46 -10.25
C GLY A 180 -2.22 -18.25 -10.40
N ARG A 181 -1.14 -17.68 -9.87
CA ARG A 181 0.16 -18.33 -9.79
C ARG A 181 0.80 -18.07 -8.44
N LEU A 182 1.24 -19.14 -7.79
CA LEU A 182 2.04 -19.04 -6.56
C LEU A 182 3.51 -19.19 -6.92
N SER A 183 4.32 -18.27 -6.45
CA SER A 183 5.77 -18.28 -6.67
C SER A 183 6.49 -18.05 -5.35
N PRO A 184 7.55 -18.81 -5.05
CA PRO A 184 8.36 -18.54 -3.87
C PRO A 184 8.99 -17.16 -3.96
N VAL A 185 9.10 -16.47 -2.83
CA VAL A 185 9.78 -15.18 -2.76
C VAL A 185 11.20 -15.27 -3.34
N SER A 186 11.85 -16.41 -3.16
CA SER A 186 13.21 -16.65 -3.68
C SER A 186 13.32 -16.58 -5.21
N ASP A 187 12.21 -16.67 -5.94
CA ASP A 187 12.21 -16.49 -7.40
C ASP A 187 12.40 -15.03 -7.81
N TYR A 188 12.21 -14.11 -6.87
CA TYR A 188 12.37 -12.68 -7.11
C TYR A 188 13.71 -12.23 -6.54
N ARG A 189 14.70 -12.04 -7.41
CA ARG A 189 16.01 -11.58 -6.94
C ARG A 189 15.91 -10.20 -6.31
N MET A 190 16.65 -10.00 -5.23
CA MET A 190 16.84 -8.69 -4.65
C MET A 190 17.62 -7.81 -5.60
N GLN A 191 17.14 -6.59 -5.80
CA GLN A 191 17.82 -5.59 -6.61
C GLN A 191 17.55 -4.20 -6.04
N SER A 192 18.17 -3.19 -6.59
CA SER A 192 17.91 -1.82 -6.18
C SER A 192 16.56 -1.35 -6.74
N ARG A 193 15.86 -0.50 -6.00
CA ARG A 193 14.64 0.12 -6.49
C ARG A 193 14.88 0.89 -7.79
N GLY A 194 13.85 1.14 -8.53
CA GLY A 194 13.86 2.02 -9.70
C GLY A 194 14.19 1.36 -11.01
N GLY A 195 14.65 0.12 -10.99
CA GLY A 195 14.90 -0.66 -12.21
C GLY A 195 13.61 -1.14 -12.86
N LYS A 196 13.75 -1.87 -13.95
CA LYS A 196 12.61 -2.44 -14.69
C LYS A 196 12.03 -3.69 -14.04
N GLY A 197 12.77 -4.30 -13.12
CA GLY A 197 12.36 -5.55 -12.49
C GLY A 197 12.58 -6.76 -13.39
N ILE A 198 11.89 -7.84 -13.03
CA ILE A 198 11.92 -9.10 -13.77
C ILE A 198 10.52 -9.44 -14.26
N ILE A 199 10.41 -10.38 -15.17
CA ILE A 199 9.11 -10.89 -15.61
C ILE A 199 8.53 -11.70 -14.45
N ASN A 200 7.36 -11.27 -13.98
CA ASN A 200 6.60 -11.94 -12.92
C ASN A 200 5.52 -12.86 -13.51
N TYR A 201 4.92 -12.45 -14.64
CA TYR A 201 3.74 -13.11 -15.16
C TYR A 201 3.67 -12.92 -16.69
N HIS A 202 3.34 -13.99 -17.40
CA HIS A 202 3.21 -13.94 -18.85
C HIS A 202 1.80 -13.48 -19.24
N THR A 203 1.62 -12.17 -19.34
CA THR A 203 0.31 -11.54 -19.55
C THR A 203 -0.27 -11.84 -20.93
N GLU A 204 0.56 -12.10 -21.92
CA GLU A 204 0.12 -12.46 -23.27
C GLU A 204 -0.66 -13.79 -23.25
N LYS A 205 -0.29 -14.70 -22.37
CA LYS A 205 -0.91 -16.02 -22.27
C LYS A 205 -2.08 -16.05 -21.30
N TYR A 206 -1.97 -15.34 -20.17
CA TYR A 206 -2.91 -15.48 -19.04
C TYR A 206 -3.70 -14.23 -18.71
N GLY A 207 -3.54 -13.16 -19.48
CA GLY A 207 -4.18 -11.87 -19.22
C GLY A 207 -3.33 -10.97 -18.32
N GLU A 208 -3.70 -9.71 -18.26
CA GLU A 208 -2.97 -8.73 -17.44
C GLU A 208 -3.13 -9.02 -15.95
N VAL A 209 -2.13 -8.61 -15.17
CA VAL A 209 -2.14 -8.84 -13.71
C VAL A 209 -3.12 -7.87 -13.05
N ALA A 210 -3.99 -8.40 -12.19
CA ALA A 210 -4.95 -7.63 -11.43
C ALA A 210 -4.44 -7.31 -10.02
N ALA A 211 -3.69 -8.23 -9.40
CA ALA A 211 -3.23 -8.06 -8.02
C ALA A 211 -2.10 -9.02 -7.69
N ILE A 212 -1.33 -8.65 -6.66
CA ILE A 212 -0.43 -9.58 -5.98
C ILE A 212 -0.72 -9.58 -4.48
N ARG A 213 -0.42 -10.70 -3.84
CA ARG A 213 -0.48 -10.83 -2.38
C ARG A 213 0.67 -11.71 -1.92
N THR A 214 1.17 -11.46 -0.73
CA THR A 214 2.11 -12.36 -0.08
C THR A 214 1.33 -13.31 0.82
N VAL A 215 1.70 -14.59 0.77
CA VAL A 215 1.03 -15.66 1.50
C VAL A 215 2.08 -16.37 2.35
N ASP A 216 1.75 -16.62 3.61
CA ASP A 216 2.60 -17.41 4.50
C ASP A 216 2.32 -18.91 4.28
N LEU A 217 3.36 -19.71 4.44
CA LEU A 217 3.24 -21.16 4.47
C LEU A 217 2.83 -21.63 5.86
#